data_5aea5fd4b21fe06bb24e3834e90ab902
#
_entry.id   5aea5fd4b21fe06bb24e3834e90ab902
#
_cell.length_a   1.000
_cell.length_b   1.000
_cell.length_c   1.000
_cell.angle_alpha   90.00
_cell.angle_beta   90.00
_cell.angle_gamma   90.00
#
_symmetry.space_group_name_H-M   'P 1'
#
loop_
_entity.id
_entity.type
_entity.pdbx_description
1 polymer ?
#
loop_
_entity_poly.entity_id
_entity_poly.type
_entity_poly.pdbx_seq_one_letter_code
_entity_poly.pdbx_strand_id
1 'polypeptide(L)'
;MAPRGETKERILAKALESFSTIGYDGTSLDDLAEALDIRKQTILYHFVSKRGLLNAVLDDSVKKLTESLEEVLASTNSNRDRIEDLVRSVFRVALEQPLLLGLLREVSRPGSPAAPRLKTQMSPLMSRAIAWMEEEMESGRMRRTDAQLVLLSAYSTVVGLATEIEILRTAGVERVLRPAAQRRQELLSFLRTSLTPLEKQAI
;
A
#
# COMPACT_ATOMS: atom_id res chain seq x y z
N MET A 1 -30.27 6.19 -17.44
CA MET A 1 -30.09 5.49 -16.14
C MET A 1 -28.83 4.63 -16.29
N ALA A 2 -27.75 4.96 -15.57
CA ALA A 2 -26.50 4.20 -15.67
C ALA A 2 -26.69 2.73 -15.24
N PRO A 3 -26.01 1.75 -15.84
CA PRO A 3 -26.05 0.35 -15.43
C PRO A 3 -25.72 0.21 -13.94
N ARG A 4 -26.37 -0.73 -13.24
CA ARG A 4 -26.20 -0.92 -11.77
C ARG A 4 -24.74 -1.09 -11.32
N GLY A 5 -23.88 -1.70 -12.14
CA GLY A 5 -22.45 -1.87 -11.89
C GLY A 5 -21.71 -0.54 -11.89
N GLU A 6 -21.93 0.27 -12.88
CA GLU A 6 -21.26 1.57 -13.04
C GLU A 6 -21.51 2.53 -11.88
N THR A 7 -22.74 2.59 -11.36
CA THR A 7 -23.07 3.43 -10.20
C THR A 7 -22.30 2.98 -8.94
N LYS A 8 -22.20 1.67 -8.68
CA LYS A 8 -21.47 1.14 -7.54
C LYS A 8 -19.98 1.47 -7.62
N GLU A 9 -19.39 1.33 -8.79
CA GLU A 9 -17.96 1.64 -9.02
C GLU A 9 -17.69 3.14 -8.86
N ARG A 10 -18.55 4.00 -9.36
CA ARG A 10 -18.47 5.46 -9.16
C ARG A 10 -18.52 5.85 -7.68
N ILE A 11 -19.40 5.20 -6.90
CA ILE A 11 -19.49 5.45 -5.45
C ILE A 11 -18.20 4.99 -4.77
N LEU A 12 -17.66 3.81 -5.10
CA LEU A 12 -16.41 3.31 -4.52
C LEU A 12 -15.23 4.22 -4.84
N ALA A 13 -15.11 4.68 -6.08
CA ALA A 13 -14.03 5.58 -6.49
C ALA A 13 -14.09 6.93 -5.75
N LYS A 14 -15.28 7.54 -5.66
CA LYS A 14 -15.45 8.81 -4.94
C LYS A 14 -15.24 8.65 -3.44
N ALA A 15 -15.69 7.54 -2.87
CA ALA A 15 -15.48 7.24 -1.45
C ALA A 15 -13.99 6.99 -1.14
N LEU A 16 -13.25 6.30 -2.02
CA LEU A 16 -11.80 6.14 -1.91
C LEU A 16 -11.11 7.51 -1.86
N GLU A 17 -11.42 8.39 -2.80
CA GLU A 17 -10.88 9.75 -2.82
C GLU A 17 -11.16 10.48 -1.50
N SER A 18 -12.41 10.53 -1.06
CA SER A 18 -12.82 11.27 0.15
C SER A 18 -12.20 10.69 1.42
N PHE A 19 -12.24 9.37 1.61
CA PHE A 19 -11.63 8.73 2.78
C PHE A 19 -10.11 8.88 2.83
N SER A 20 -9.46 8.94 1.66
CA SER A 20 -8.00 9.09 1.58
C SER A 20 -7.52 10.51 1.82
N THR A 21 -8.33 11.51 1.49
CA THR A 21 -7.94 12.94 1.54
C THR A 21 -8.54 13.68 2.74
N ILE A 22 -9.80 13.45 3.04
CA ILE A 22 -10.56 14.13 4.11
C ILE A 22 -10.61 13.26 5.38
N GLY A 23 -10.46 11.96 5.23
CA GLY A 23 -10.58 10.96 6.29
C GLY A 23 -12.00 10.45 6.48
N TYR A 24 -12.11 9.35 7.25
CA TYR A 24 -13.41 8.72 7.50
C TYR A 24 -14.37 9.66 8.24
N ASP A 25 -13.91 10.29 9.30
CA ASP A 25 -14.78 11.13 10.14
C ASP A 25 -15.26 12.39 9.39
N GLY A 26 -14.38 13.00 8.60
CA GLY A 26 -14.69 14.20 7.82
C GLY A 26 -15.55 13.98 6.58
N THR A 27 -15.75 12.75 6.14
CA THR A 27 -16.58 12.43 4.97
C THR A 27 -18.03 12.17 5.39
N SER A 28 -19.02 12.76 4.73
CA SER A 28 -20.43 12.43 4.92
C SER A 28 -21.01 11.69 3.70
N LEU A 29 -22.08 10.89 3.92
CA LEU A 29 -22.79 10.26 2.79
C LEU A 29 -23.59 11.27 1.97
N ASP A 30 -23.94 12.41 2.55
CA ASP A 30 -24.65 13.48 1.86
C ASP A 30 -23.71 14.19 0.89
N ASP A 31 -22.50 14.53 1.32
CA ASP A 31 -21.46 15.15 0.46
C ASP A 31 -21.07 14.22 -0.71
N LEU A 32 -20.95 12.92 -0.44
CA LEU A 32 -20.68 11.94 -1.49
C LEU A 32 -21.81 11.84 -2.50
N ALA A 33 -23.05 11.88 -2.02
CA ALA A 33 -24.23 11.82 -2.87
C ALA A 33 -24.36 13.06 -3.76
N GLU A 34 -24.14 14.26 -3.18
CA GLU A 34 -24.09 15.54 -3.90
C GLU A 34 -22.98 15.54 -4.96
N ALA A 35 -21.76 15.15 -4.60
CA ALA A 35 -20.63 15.10 -5.53
C ALA A 35 -20.82 14.12 -6.72
N LEU A 36 -21.69 13.12 -6.56
CA LEU A 36 -22.00 12.14 -7.60
C LEU A 36 -23.29 12.41 -8.36
N ASP A 37 -24.05 13.46 -7.96
CA ASP A 37 -25.39 13.77 -8.46
C ASP A 37 -26.35 12.56 -8.32
N ILE A 38 -26.37 11.95 -7.12
CA ILE A 38 -27.26 10.85 -6.78
C ILE A 38 -27.92 11.10 -5.42
N ARG A 39 -28.94 10.29 -5.09
CA ARG A 39 -29.56 10.36 -3.76
C ARG A 39 -28.73 9.54 -2.75
N LYS A 40 -28.66 10.01 -1.49
CA LYS A 40 -28.06 9.26 -0.37
C LYS A 40 -28.60 7.84 -0.26
N GLN A 41 -29.90 7.65 -0.52
CA GLN A 41 -30.53 6.33 -0.53
C GLN A 41 -29.89 5.37 -1.55
N THR A 42 -29.36 5.88 -2.66
CA THR A 42 -28.64 5.07 -3.64
C THR A 42 -27.35 4.51 -3.03
N ILE A 43 -26.60 5.30 -2.27
CA ILE A 43 -25.41 4.84 -1.56
C ILE A 43 -25.79 3.80 -0.50
N LEU A 44 -26.81 4.09 0.31
CA LEU A 44 -27.28 3.18 1.35
C LEU A 44 -27.85 1.88 0.79
N TYR A 45 -28.44 1.90 -0.39
CA TYR A 45 -28.88 0.70 -1.09
C TYR A 45 -27.72 -0.24 -1.42
N HIS A 46 -26.57 0.29 -1.84
CA HIS A 46 -25.39 -0.51 -2.18
C HIS A 46 -24.57 -0.94 -0.97
N PHE A 47 -24.47 -0.09 0.07
CA PHE A 47 -23.47 -0.25 1.13
C PHE A 47 -24.02 -0.25 2.55
N VAL A 48 -25.33 -0.06 2.71
CA VAL A 48 -26.09 -0.09 3.98
C VAL A 48 -25.72 1.03 4.96
N SER A 49 -24.44 1.38 5.08
CA SER A 49 -23.94 2.40 6.01
C SER A 49 -22.61 3.00 5.53
N LYS A 50 -22.20 4.13 6.11
CA LYS A 50 -20.87 4.72 5.88
C LYS A 50 -19.74 3.74 6.21
N ARG A 51 -19.88 2.98 7.32
CA ARG A 51 -18.92 1.91 7.67
C ARG A 51 -18.93 0.77 6.64
N GLY A 52 -20.10 0.38 6.14
CA GLY A 52 -20.23 -0.60 5.07
C GLY A 52 -19.53 -0.13 3.78
N LEU A 53 -19.68 1.16 3.45
CA LEU A 53 -18.96 1.76 2.31
C LEU A 53 -17.44 1.76 2.53
N LEU A 54 -16.96 2.17 3.70
CA LEU A 54 -15.51 2.11 4.02
C LEU A 54 -14.95 0.68 3.89
N ASN A 55 -15.67 -0.30 4.41
CA ASN A 55 -15.27 -1.71 4.29
C ASN A 55 -15.21 -2.17 2.83
N ALA A 56 -16.17 -1.78 2.00
CA ALA A 56 -16.17 -2.15 0.58
C ALA A 56 -15.03 -1.46 -0.20
N VAL A 57 -14.72 -0.20 0.10
CA VAL A 57 -13.58 0.52 -0.47
C VAL A 57 -12.27 -0.17 -0.05
N LEU A 58 -12.15 -0.53 1.23
CA LEU A 58 -10.96 -1.25 1.72
C LEU A 58 -10.79 -2.62 1.05
N ASP A 59 -11.88 -3.39 0.92
CA ASP A 59 -11.85 -4.72 0.28
C ASP A 59 -11.35 -4.64 -1.16
N ASP A 60 -11.91 -3.72 -1.95
CA ASP A 60 -11.51 -3.50 -3.35
C ASP A 60 -10.04 -3.06 -3.45
N SER A 61 -9.62 -2.16 -2.58
CA SER A 61 -8.28 -1.60 -2.56
C SER A 61 -7.23 -2.63 -2.14
N VAL A 62 -7.49 -3.39 -1.07
CA VAL A 62 -6.58 -4.43 -0.58
C VAL A 62 -6.50 -5.58 -1.57
N LYS A 63 -7.60 -5.96 -2.21
CA LYS A 63 -7.60 -6.99 -3.24
C LYS A 63 -6.64 -6.64 -4.39
N LYS A 64 -6.75 -5.42 -4.94
CA LYS A 64 -5.85 -4.94 -6.01
C LYS A 64 -4.39 -4.92 -5.58
N LEU A 65 -4.11 -4.50 -4.35
CA LEU A 65 -2.76 -4.51 -3.79
C LEU A 65 -2.21 -5.94 -3.66
N THR A 66 -3.00 -6.85 -3.06
CA THR A 66 -2.56 -8.23 -2.83
C THR A 66 -2.34 -8.98 -4.14
N GLU A 67 -3.22 -8.83 -5.12
CA GLU A 67 -3.06 -9.43 -6.46
C GLU A 67 -1.73 -8.99 -7.09
N SER A 68 -1.41 -7.70 -7.07
CA SER A 68 -0.14 -7.18 -7.61
C SER A 68 1.11 -7.68 -6.89
N LEU A 69 1.03 -7.93 -5.58
CA LEU A 69 2.16 -8.43 -4.79
C LEU A 69 2.29 -9.96 -4.86
N GLU A 70 1.17 -10.68 -4.94
CA GLU A 70 1.16 -12.14 -5.08
C GLU A 70 1.79 -12.61 -6.39
N GLU A 71 1.58 -11.90 -7.48
CA GLU A 71 2.23 -12.18 -8.77
C GLU A 71 3.77 -12.18 -8.62
N VAL A 72 4.31 -11.23 -7.84
CA VAL A 72 5.75 -11.15 -7.60
C VAL A 72 6.23 -12.28 -6.68
N LEU A 73 5.49 -12.56 -5.60
CA LEU A 73 5.86 -13.63 -4.67
C LEU A 73 5.75 -15.02 -5.29
N ALA A 74 4.86 -15.22 -6.26
CA ALA A 74 4.71 -16.47 -7.00
C ALA A 74 5.75 -16.63 -8.12
N SER A 75 6.49 -15.59 -8.50
CA SER A 75 7.48 -15.67 -9.56
C SER A 75 8.61 -16.64 -9.19
N THR A 76 9.05 -17.44 -10.17
CA THR A 76 10.14 -18.43 -10.01
C THR A 76 11.53 -17.84 -10.22
N ASN A 77 11.64 -16.52 -10.33
CA ASN A 77 12.88 -15.81 -10.54
C ASN A 77 13.88 -16.01 -9.40
N SER A 78 15.15 -15.75 -9.68
CA SER A 78 16.21 -15.83 -8.67
C SER A 78 15.88 -14.89 -7.50
N ASN A 79 16.38 -15.24 -6.34
CA ASN A 79 16.12 -14.51 -5.09
C ASN A 79 16.43 -13.01 -5.15
N ARG A 80 17.52 -12.68 -5.86
CA ARG A 80 17.95 -11.29 -6.06
C ARG A 80 16.92 -10.53 -6.89
N ASP A 81 16.34 -11.18 -7.89
CA ASP A 81 15.34 -10.60 -8.78
C ASP A 81 14.01 -10.41 -8.04
N ARG A 82 13.64 -11.33 -7.13
CA ARG A 82 12.40 -11.22 -6.33
C ARG A 82 12.37 -10.00 -5.41
N ILE A 83 13.46 -9.70 -4.71
CA ILE A 83 13.55 -8.49 -3.86
C ILE A 83 13.39 -7.25 -4.74
N GLU A 84 14.05 -7.22 -5.88
CA GLU A 84 13.95 -6.11 -6.83
C GLU A 84 12.54 -5.95 -7.38
N ASP A 85 11.91 -7.04 -7.79
CA ASP A 85 10.55 -7.06 -8.33
C ASP A 85 9.52 -6.67 -7.27
N LEU A 86 9.68 -7.13 -6.02
CA LEU A 86 8.84 -6.74 -4.90
C LEU A 86 8.95 -5.23 -4.63
N VAL A 87 10.16 -4.70 -4.52
CA VAL A 87 10.38 -3.26 -4.30
C VAL A 87 9.82 -2.45 -5.48
N ARG A 88 10.04 -2.89 -6.72
CA ARG A 88 9.48 -2.24 -7.90
C ARG A 88 7.95 -2.21 -7.87
N SER A 89 7.32 -3.33 -7.49
CA SER A 89 5.85 -3.42 -7.43
C SER A 89 5.28 -2.54 -6.34
N VAL A 90 5.84 -2.56 -5.12
CA VAL A 90 5.39 -1.68 -4.03
C VAL A 90 5.60 -0.21 -4.39
N PHE A 91 6.75 0.13 -4.99
CA PHE A 91 7.04 1.50 -5.41
C PHE A 91 6.11 1.98 -6.53
N ARG A 92 5.79 1.11 -7.48
CA ARG A 92 4.82 1.37 -8.55
C ARG A 92 3.44 1.65 -7.97
N VAL A 93 2.94 0.76 -7.09
CA VAL A 93 1.65 0.96 -6.40
C VAL A 93 1.64 2.28 -5.64
N ALA A 94 2.72 2.62 -4.93
CA ALA A 94 2.83 3.86 -4.18
C ALA A 94 2.74 5.11 -5.07
N LEU A 95 3.30 5.07 -6.28
CA LEU A 95 3.27 6.20 -7.22
C LEU A 95 1.97 6.26 -8.04
N GLU A 96 1.44 5.12 -8.45
CA GLU A 96 0.27 5.04 -9.32
C GLU A 96 -1.05 5.10 -8.55
N GLN A 97 -1.04 4.72 -7.27
CA GLN A 97 -2.23 4.66 -6.43
C GLN A 97 -2.07 5.42 -5.10
N PRO A 98 -1.82 6.73 -5.12
CA PRO A 98 -1.60 7.52 -3.90
C PRO A 98 -2.84 7.52 -2.98
N LEU A 99 -4.04 7.41 -3.53
CA LEU A 99 -5.28 7.29 -2.76
C LEU A 99 -5.33 6.00 -1.95
N LEU A 100 -4.79 4.89 -2.46
CA LEU A 100 -4.68 3.64 -1.71
C LEU A 100 -3.82 3.82 -0.45
N LEU A 101 -2.67 4.49 -0.59
CA LEU A 101 -1.79 4.76 0.56
C LEU A 101 -2.46 5.69 1.58
N GLY A 102 -3.19 6.71 1.11
CA GLY A 102 -4.01 7.58 1.95
C GLY A 102 -5.07 6.78 2.74
N LEU A 103 -5.77 5.87 2.05
CA LEU A 103 -6.75 4.98 2.70
C LEU A 103 -6.10 4.06 3.74
N LEU A 104 -4.98 3.42 3.40
CA LEU A 104 -4.28 2.53 4.33
C LEU A 104 -3.80 3.29 5.57
N ARG A 105 -3.31 4.52 5.41
CA ARG A 105 -2.94 5.40 6.53
C ARG A 105 -4.15 5.73 7.39
N GLU A 106 -5.27 6.11 6.78
CA GLU A 106 -6.51 6.43 7.48
C GLU A 106 -7.05 5.22 8.25
N VAL A 107 -7.10 4.05 7.63
CA VAL A 107 -7.62 2.83 8.24
C VAL A 107 -6.69 2.30 9.34
N SER A 108 -5.38 2.57 9.26
CA SER A 108 -4.40 2.16 10.29
C SER A 108 -4.36 3.09 11.51
N ARG A 109 -5.09 4.20 11.51
CA ARG A 109 -5.16 5.11 12.67
C ARG A 109 -5.78 4.40 13.88
N PRO A 110 -5.31 4.71 15.09
CA PRO A 110 -5.94 4.23 16.33
C PRO A 110 -7.44 4.57 16.34
N GLY A 111 -8.28 3.59 16.64
CA GLY A 111 -9.74 3.76 16.69
C GLY A 111 -10.47 3.64 15.35
N SER A 112 -9.76 3.42 14.24
CA SER A 112 -10.43 3.20 12.95
C SER A 112 -11.35 1.98 12.98
N PRO A 113 -12.62 2.12 12.53
CA PRO A 113 -13.58 1.02 12.54
C PRO A 113 -13.23 -0.11 11.54
N ALA A 114 -12.31 0.12 10.61
CA ALA A 114 -11.89 -0.84 9.59
C ALA A 114 -10.52 -1.48 9.88
N ALA A 115 -9.78 -1.05 10.92
CA ALA A 115 -8.47 -1.62 11.24
C ALA A 115 -8.49 -3.15 11.47
N PRO A 116 -9.47 -3.76 12.17
CA PRO A 116 -9.52 -5.21 12.30
C PRO A 116 -9.69 -5.92 10.96
N ARG A 117 -10.45 -5.32 10.02
CA ARG A 117 -10.66 -5.86 8.68
C ARG A 117 -9.38 -5.82 7.85
N LEU A 118 -8.67 -4.69 7.87
CA LEU A 118 -7.35 -4.57 7.22
C LEU A 118 -6.40 -5.65 7.73
N LYS A 119 -6.30 -5.82 9.05
CA LYS A 119 -5.46 -6.86 9.67
C LYS A 119 -5.79 -8.24 9.12
N THR A 120 -7.08 -8.63 9.12
CA THR A 120 -7.51 -9.95 8.63
C THR A 120 -7.13 -10.18 7.17
N GLN A 121 -7.29 -9.17 6.32
CA GLN A 121 -7.01 -9.28 4.89
C GLN A 121 -5.51 -9.29 4.56
N MET A 122 -4.71 -8.52 5.30
CA MET A 122 -3.26 -8.42 5.04
C MET A 122 -2.46 -9.55 5.69
N SER A 123 -2.96 -10.15 6.79
CA SER A 123 -2.22 -11.18 7.53
C SER A 123 -1.71 -12.34 6.66
N PRO A 124 -2.48 -12.94 5.74
CA PRO A 124 -1.98 -14.04 4.92
C PRO A 124 -0.79 -13.64 4.04
N LEU A 125 -0.86 -12.46 3.42
CA LEU A 125 0.24 -11.94 2.60
C LEU A 125 1.48 -11.67 3.44
N MET A 126 1.31 -11.02 4.60
CA MET A 126 2.42 -10.71 5.51
C MET A 126 3.08 -11.99 6.04
N SER A 127 2.30 -13.00 6.44
CA SER A 127 2.85 -14.27 6.90
C SER A 127 3.66 -14.99 5.82
N ARG A 128 3.21 -14.97 4.57
CA ARG A 128 3.97 -15.55 3.44
C ARG A 128 5.26 -14.79 3.16
N ALA A 129 5.21 -13.46 3.20
CA ALA A 129 6.39 -12.63 2.99
C ALA A 129 7.45 -12.87 4.08
N ILE A 130 7.03 -12.96 5.36
CA ILE A 130 7.91 -13.25 6.49
C ILE A 130 8.51 -14.65 6.35
N ALA A 131 7.69 -15.69 6.10
CA ALA A 131 8.17 -17.06 5.95
C ALA A 131 9.20 -17.19 4.81
N TRP A 132 8.94 -16.55 3.67
CA TRP A 132 9.90 -16.51 2.57
C TRP A 132 11.23 -15.84 2.98
N MET A 133 11.19 -14.71 3.69
CA MET A 133 12.40 -14.02 4.16
C MET A 133 13.20 -14.90 5.14
N GLU A 134 12.52 -15.59 6.06
CA GLU A 134 13.13 -16.51 7.01
C GLU A 134 13.83 -17.68 6.29
N GLU A 135 13.19 -18.28 5.29
CA GLU A 135 13.78 -19.32 4.45
C GLU A 135 15.05 -18.82 3.72
N GLU A 136 15.01 -17.60 3.20
CA GLU A 136 16.15 -16.97 2.54
C GLU A 136 17.32 -16.70 3.49
N MET A 137 17.02 -16.32 4.74
CA MET A 137 18.00 -16.11 5.79
C MET A 137 18.61 -17.44 6.24
N GLU A 138 17.80 -18.49 6.41
CA GLU A 138 18.27 -19.83 6.78
C GLU A 138 19.19 -20.44 5.73
N SER A 139 18.86 -20.26 4.46
CA SER A 139 19.69 -20.73 3.33
C SER A 139 20.95 -19.90 3.09
N GLY A 140 21.19 -18.83 3.85
CA GLY A 140 22.34 -17.93 3.68
C GLY A 140 22.28 -17.04 2.44
N ARG A 141 21.15 -16.98 1.75
CA ARG A 141 20.95 -16.08 0.59
C ARG A 141 20.60 -14.65 1.01
N MET A 142 20.04 -14.48 2.20
CA MET A 142 19.76 -13.18 2.80
C MET A 142 20.49 -13.05 4.14
N ARG A 143 20.86 -11.83 4.50
CA ARG A 143 21.48 -11.52 5.79
C ARG A 143 20.52 -11.91 6.93
N ARG A 144 21.01 -12.63 7.94
CA ARG A 144 20.23 -12.98 9.14
C ARG A 144 19.90 -11.72 9.93
N THR A 145 18.61 -11.46 10.10
CA THR A 145 18.04 -10.35 10.88
C THR A 145 16.59 -10.67 11.22
N ASP A 146 15.88 -9.76 11.87
CA ASP A 146 14.45 -9.88 12.14
C ASP A 146 13.64 -9.59 10.87
N ALA A 147 12.98 -10.61 10.32
CA ALA A 147 12.19 -10.50 9.10
C ALA A 147 11.03 -9.48 9.21
N GLN A 148 10.40 -9.36 10.39
CA GLN A 148 9.31 -8.43 10.62
C GLN A 148 9.80 -6.99 10.63
N LEU A 149 10.96 -6.73 11.27
CA LEU A 149 11.58 -5.40 11.28
C LEU A 149 12.08 -5.00 9.88
N VAL A 150 12.63 -5.94 9.10
CA VAL A 150 13.02 -5.68 7.71
C VAL A 150 11.80 -5.30 6.88
N LEU A 151 10.71 -6.06 6.98
CA LEU A 151 9.47 -5.79 6.26
C LEU A 151 8.90 -4.41 6.61
N LEU A 152 8.85 -4.08 7.91
CA LEU A 152 8.42 -2.76 8.40
C LEU A 152 9.33 -1.64 7.88
N SER A 153 10.64 -1.83 7.94
CA SER A 153 11.62 -0.84 7.48
C SER A 153 11.55 -0.62 5.98
N ALA A 154 11.44 -1.70 5.20
CA ALA A 154 11.25 -1.63 3.75
C ALA A 154 9.95 -0.91 3.38
N TYR A 155 8.84 -1.28 4.01
CA TYR A 155 7.55 -0.59 3.83
C TYR A 155 7.67 0.90 4.15
N SER A 156 8.19 1.26 5.31
CA SER A 156 8.33 2.67 5.74
C SER A 156 9.20 3.47 4.79
N THR A 157 10.31 2.87 4.33
CA THR A 157 11.23 3.54 3.39
C THR A 157 10.58 3.74 2.02
N VAL A 158 9.91 2.71 1.49
CA VAL A 158 9.24 2.80 0.17
C VAL A 158 8.11 3.81 0.21
N VAL A 159 7.24 3.72 1.21
CA VAL A 159 6.09 4.62 1.36
C VAL A 159 6.56 6.04 1.64
N GLY A 160 7.52 6.23 2.54
CA GLY A 160 8.08 7.55 2.83
C GLY A 160 8.66 8.22 1.59
N LEU A 161 9.49 7.52 0.81
CA LEU A 161 10.05 8.05 -0.44
C LEU A 161 9.00 8.31 -1.53
N ALA A 162 7.86 7.64 -1.48
CA ALA A 162 6.80 7.85 -2.45
C ALA A 162 5.85 8.99 -2.06
N THR A 163 5.57 9.17 -0.75
CA THR A 163 4.48 10.05 -0.28
C THR A 163 4.94 11.26 0.55
N GLU A 164 6.11 11.19 1.21
CA GLU A 164 6.56 12.22 2.16
C GLU A 164 7.52 13.25 1.54
N ILE A 165 7.52 13.35 0.20
CA ILE A 165 8.41 14.28 -0.54
C ILE A 165 8.19 15.73 -0.09
N GLU A 166 6.95 16.11 0.16
CA GLU A 166 6.60 17.48 0.52
C GLU A 166 7.16 17.88 1.89
N ILE A 167 7.20 16.96 2.85
CA ILE A 167 7.83 17.19 4.16
C ILE A 167 9.33 17.43 3.99
N LEU A 168 10.01 16.60 3.21
CA LEU A 168 11.44 16.73 2.97
C LEU A 168 11.78 17.99 2.16
N ARG A 169 10.94 18.35 1.21
CA ARG A 169 11.05 19.60 0.46
C ARG A 169 10.92 20.83 1.38
N THR A 170 9.92 20.82 2.26
CA THR A 170 9.72 21.90 3.25
C THR A 170 10.90 22.00 4.22
N ALA A 171 11.55 20.87 4.53
CA ALA A 171 12.77 20.82 5.34
C ALA A 171 14.05 21.20 4.57
N GLY A 172 13.96 21.66 3.32
CA GLY A 172 15.11 22.11 2.51
C GLY A 172 15.94 20.98 1.89
N VAL A 173 15.41 19.76 1.82
CA VAL A 173 16.11 18.62 1.21
C VAL A 173 15.83 18.57 -0.29
N GLU A 174 16.51 19.41 -1.06
CA GLU A 174 16.29 19.55 -2.52
C GLU A 174 16.59 18.26 -3.32
N ARG A 175 17.53 17.42 -2.86
CA ARG A 175 17.88 16.16 -3.55
C ARG A 175 16.74 15.15 -3.64
N VAL A 176 15.68 15.31 -2.84
CA VAL A 176 14.48 14.46 -2.89
C VAL A 176 13.64 14.72 -4.14
N LEU A 177 13.85 15.85 -4.82
CA LEU A 177 13.18 16.21 -6.08
C LEU A 177 13.71 15.43 -7.30
N ARG A 178 14.63 14.48 -7.09
CA ARG A 178 15.08 13.58 -8.17
C ARG A 178 13.91 12.83 -8.81
N PRO A 179 14.01 12.51 -10.13
CA PRO A 179 12.97 11.71 -10.80
C PRO A 179 12.65 10.42 -10.04
N ALA A 180 11.41 9.98 -10.06
CA ALA A 180 10.96 8.77 -9.37
C ALA A 180 11.81 7.54 -9.70
N ALA A 181 12.29 7.42 -10.95
CA ALA A 181 13.19 6.36 -11.38
C ALA A 181 14.52 6.36 -10.61
N GLN A 182 15.11 7.53 -10.37
CA GLN A 182 16.37 7.64 -9.64
C GLN A 182 16.19 7.35 -8.15
N ARG A 183 15.11 7.84 -7.53
CA ARG A 183 14.76 7.51 -6.14
C ARG A 183 14.59 6.00 -5.95
N ARG A 184 13.90 5.34 -6.89
CA ARG A 184 13.73 3.89 -6.88
C ARG A 184 15.07 3.17 -6.98
N GLN A 185 15.99 3.62 -7.84
CA GLN A 185 17.31 3.00 -8.00
C GLN A 185 18.15 3.10 -6.72
N GLU A 186 18.15 4.25 -6.06
CA GLU A 186 18.84 4.45 -4.77
C GLU A 186 18.24 3.55 -3.69
N LEU A 187 16.90 3.46 -3.62
CA LEU A 187 16.21 2.59 -2.70
C LEU A 187 16.56 1.11 -2.92
N LEU A 188 16.58 0.66 -4.17
CA LEU A 188 16.98 -0.70 -4.51
C LEU A 188 18.42 -1.00 -4.09
N SER A 189 19.33 -0.06 -4.33
CA SER A 189 20.72 -0.16 -3.91
C SER A 189 20.84 -0.27 -2.38
N PHE A 190 20.12 0.58 -1.65
CA PHE A 190 20.08 0.56 -0.18
C PHE A 190 19.55 -0.78 0.36
N LEU A 191 18.42 -1.26 -0.13
CA LEU A 191 17.83 -2.52 0.32
C LEU A 191 18.70 -3.72 -0.03
N ARG A 192 19.29 -3.75 -1.23
CA ARG A 192 20.24 -4.80 -1.61
C ARG A 192 21.41 -4.86 -0.64
N THR A 193 22.07 -3.73 -0.38
CA THR A 193 23.19 -3.66 0.55
C THR A 193 22.81 -4.11 1.95
N SER A 194 21.63 -3.71 2.41
CA SER A 194 21.15 -4.07 3.75
C SER A 194 20.81 -5.55 3.91
N LEU A 195 20.39 -6.22 2.83
CA LEU A 195 19.93 -7.62 2.86
C LEU A 195 20.99 -8.62 2.37
N THR A 196 22.11 -8.15 1.80
CA THR A 196 23.20 -9.02 1.37
C THR A 196 23.96 -9.57 2.59
N PRO A 197 24.29 -10.88 2.64
CA PRO A 197 25.11 -11.46 3.69
C PRO A 197 26.47 -10.75 3.84
N LEU A 198 26.91 -10.52 5.07
CA LEU A 198 28.14 -9.75 5.36
C LEU A 198 29.42 -10.36 4.77
N GLU A 199 29.49 -11.68 4.64
CA GLU A 199 30.63 -12.39 4.08
C GLU A 199 30.83 -12.11 2.58
N LYS A 200 29.82 -11.61 1.89
CA LYS A 200 29.87 -11.23 0.47
C LYS A 200 30.15 -9.74 0.23
N GLN A 201 30.29 -8.95 1.30
CA GLN A 201 30.61 -7.52 1.20
C GLN A 201 32.13 -7.23 1.24
N ALA A 202 32.96 -8.25 1.44
CA ALA A 202 34.41 -8.12 1.63
C ALA A 202 35.24 -8.33 0.34
N ILE A 203 34.65 -8.18 -0.85
CA ILE A 203 35.39 -8.27 -2.11
C ILE A 203 35.16 -7.02 -2.97
#